data_e938e50109a0e58f9dcb2938407827df
#
_entry.id   e938e50109a0e58f9dcb2938407827df
#
_cell.length_a   1.000
_cell.length_b   1.000
_cell.length_c   1.000
_cell.angle_alpha   90.00
_cell.angle_beta   90.00
_cell.angle_gamma   90.00
#
_symmetry.space_group_name_H-M   'P 1'
#
loop_
_entity.id
_entity.type
_entity.pdbx_description
1 polymer ?
#
loop_
_entity_poly.entity_id
_entity_poly.type
_entity_poly.pdbx_seq_one_letter_code
_entity_poly.pdbx_strand_id
1 'polypeptide(L)'
;PADGYPQDIVEHMRLMSDLLVLAFQTDTTRICTLKLNNDHGTLRFPHLGVDYMIHHLLSHSDTDDWLKVNQFFLEQMAYIAGRLDAIQEGERTALDNTMLMLCSSMVNGHHDANQLPVVMLGGGGGRIKGGQNLDYLGKPDRQMSRLFLSMMDKMDVHPKTFGDATAPLDEV
;
A
#
# COMPACT_ATOMS: atom_id res chain seq x y z
N PRO A 1 8.61 -1.24 -23.27
CA PRO A 1 8.75 -0.07 -24.13
C PRO A 1 10.02 -0.19 -24.97
N ALA A 2 9.96 0.17 -26.26
CA ALA A 2 11.11 0.08 -27.17
C ALA A 2 12.27 0.98 -26.76
N ASP A 3 11.99 2.06 -26.03
CA ASP A 3 12.92 3.12 -25.67
C ASP A 3 13.26 3.20 -24.15
N GLY A 4 13.08 2.10 -23.42
CA GLY A 4 13.35 2.04 -21.98
C GLY A 4 12.09 2.26 -21.12
N TYR A 5 12.28 2.69 -19.85
CA TYR A 5 11.17 2.96 -18.95
C TYR A 5 10.66 4.40 -19.11
N PRO A 6 9.34 4.65 -18.90
CA PRO A 6 8.78 5.99 -18.96
C PRO A 6 9.45 6.95 -17.97
N GLN A 7 9.71 8.18 -18.42
CA GLN A 7 10.25 9.25 -17.54
C GLN A 7 9.12 10.04 -16.85
N ASP A 8 7.92 10.04 -17.43
CA ASP A 8 6.74 10.59 -16.79
C ASP A 8 6.35 9.71 -15.60
N ILE A 9 6.11 10.36 -14.44
CA ILE A 9 5.85 9.63 -13.18
C ILE A 9 4.54 8.87 -13.21
N VAL A 10 3.51 9.39 -13.89
CA VAL A 10 2.20 8.73 -13.98
C VAL A 10 2.31 7.47 -14.84
N GLU A 11 2.93 7.60 -16.02
CA GLU A 11 3.16 6.47 -16.92
C GLU A 11 4.05 5.41 -16.27
N HIS A 12 5.12 5.84 -15.57
CA HIS A 12 6.02 4.94 -14.86
C HIS A 12 5.28 4.14 -13.79
N MET A 13 4.51 4.81 -12.92
CA MET A 13 3.77 4.13 -11.86
C MET A 13 2.70 3.20 -12.42
N ARG A 14 2.03 3.58 -13.51
CA ARG A 14 1.06 2.71 -14.21
C ARG A 14 1.72 1.47 -14.79
N LEU A 15 2.86 1.62 -15.44
CA LEU A 15 3.63 0.49 -15.97
C LEU A 15 4.03 -0.48 -14.85
N MET A 16 4.57 0.02 -13.73
CA MET A 16 4.96 -0.82 -12.59
C MET A 16 3.75 -1.53 -11.97
N SER A 17 2.62 -0.85 -11.86
CA SER A 17 1.36 -1.43 -11.39
C SER A 17 0.86 -2.54 -12.32
N ASP A 18 0.91 -2.33 -13.63
CA ASP A 18 0.52 -3.33 -14.63
C ASP A 18 1.43 -4.56 -14.61
N LEU A 19 2.74 -4.37 -14.42
CA LEU A 19 3.69 -5.49 -14.27
C LEU A 19 3.41 -6.29 -12.99
N LEU A 20 3.05 -5.62 -11.89
CA LEU A 20 2.64 -6.28 -10.65
C LEU A 20 1.38 -7.12 -10.88
N VAL A 21 0.35 -6.54 -11.47
CA VAL A 21 -0.90 -7.26 -11.78
C VAL A 21 -0.65 -8.45 -12.71
N LEU A 22 0.18 -8.28 -13.75
CA LEU A 22 0.56 -9.34 -14.65
C LEU A 22 1.29 -10.48 -13.92
N ALA A 23 2.18 -10.17 -12.98
CA ALA A 23 2.90 -11.17 -12.21
C ALA A 23 1.95 -12.03 -11.34
N PHE A 24 0.91 -11.43 -10.77
CA PHE A 24 -0.15 -12.17 -10.07
C PHE A 24 -1.01 -12.98 -11.04
N GLN A 25 -1.46 -12.39 -12.14
CA GLN A 25 -2.29 -13.06 -13.14
C GLN A 25 -1.62 -14.30 -13.74
N THR A 26 -0.30 -14.27 -13.88
CA THR A 26 0.49 -15.39 -14.41
C THR A 26 1.01 -16.35 -13.33
N ASP A 27 0.63 -16.14 -12.06
CA ASP A 27 1.15 -16.87 -10.89
C ASP A 27 2.68 -16.91 -10.82
N THR A 28 3.34 -15.87 -11.34
CA THR A 28 4.81 -15.73 -11.25
C THR A 28 5.22 -15.42 -9.81
N THR A 29 4.38 -14.71 -9.07
CA THR A 29 4.51 -14.48 -7.64
C THR A 29 3.14 -14.36 -6.98
N ARG A 30 3.08 -14.67 -5.68
CA ARG A 30 1.89 -14.46 -4.83
C ARG A 30 2.13 -13.41 -3.76
N ILE A 31 3.34 -12.88 -3.67
CA ILE A 31 3.70 -11.82 -2.73
C ILE A 31 4.51 -10.77 -3.50
N CYS A 32 4.14 -9.51 -3.32
CA CYS A 32 4.84 -8.39 -3.92
C CYS A 32 4.90 -7.20 -2.96
N THR A 33 5.97 -6.44 -3.04
CA THR A 33 6.06 -5.12 -2.42
C THR A 33 6.41 -4.10 -3.49
N LEU A 34 5.67 -2.99 -3.54
CA LEU A 34 5.92 -1.87 -4.45
C LEU A 34 6.14 -0.61 -3.63
N LYS A 35 7.31 0.00 -3.78
CA LYS A 35 7.63 1.27 -3.15
C LYS A 35 7.25 2.40 -4.10
N LEU A 36 6.20 3.16 -3.78
CA LEU A 36 5.71 4.27 -4.62
C LEU A 36 6.60 5.51 -4.52
N ASN A 37 7.30 5.68 -3.39
CA ASN A 37 8.23 6.77 -3.18
C ASN A 37 9.41 6.29 -2.32
N ASN A 38 10.60 6.84 -2.58
CA ASN A 38 11.77 6.66 -1.74
C ASN A 38 11.80 7.68 -0.60
N ASP A 39 12.35 7.32 0.55
CA ASP A 39 12.41 8.17 1.74
C ASP A 39 13.13 9.50 1.47
N HIS A 40 14.21 9.49 0.71
CA HIS A 40 14.92 10.67 0.23
C HIS A 40 14.63 10.94 -1.25
N GLY A 41 13.37 10.78 -1.66
CA GLY A 41 12.94 10.94 -3.04
C GLY A 41 13.03 12.38 -3.53
N THR A 42 13.45 12.54 -4.78
CA THR A 42 13.42 13.82 -5.48
C THR A 42 12.23 13.93 -6.43
N LEU A 43 11.26 13.03 -6.30
CA LEU A 43 10.07 13.03 -7.14
C LEU A 43 9.36 14.39 -7.11
N ARG A 44 8.82 14.75 -8.26
CA ARG A 44 8.00 15.93 -8.49
C ARG A 44 6.72 15.51 -9.18
N PHE A 45 5.67 16.30 -9.05
CA PHE A 45 4.34 15.97 -9.56
C PHE A 45 3.80 17.12 -10.42
N PRO A 46 4.46 17.47 -11.54
CA PRO A 46 4.07 18.62 -12.37
C PRO A 46 2.66 18.51 -12.92
N HIS A 47 2.15 17.30 -13.15
CA HIS A 47 0.77 17.04 -13.57
C HIS A 47 -0.26 17.45 -12.50
N LEU A 48 0.15 17.61 -11.23
CA LEU A 48 -0.68 18.13 -10.13
C LEU A 48 -0.41 19.61 -9.84
N GLY A 49 0.46 20.26 -10.62
CA GLY A 49 0.96 21.61 -10.34
C GLY A 49 1.98 21.69 -9.20
N VAL A 50 2.53 20.54 -8.79
CA VAL A 50 3.53 20.45 -7.69
C VAL A 50 4.89 20.13 -8.28
N ASP A 51 5.64 21.16 -8.67
CA ASP A 51 6.95 21.02 -9.31
C ASP A 51 8.12 21.34 -8.37
N TYR A 52 8.09 20.74 -7.19
CA TYR A 52 9.19 20.74 -6.23
C TYR A 52 9.29 19.36 -5.55
N MET A 53 10.48 19.07 -5.00
CA MET A 53 10.77 17.72 -4.51
C MET A 53 9.91 17.34 -3.29
N ILE A 54 9.48 16.08 -3.29
CA ILE A 54 8.59 15.55 -2.26
C ILE A 54 9.24 15.54 -0.86
N HIS A 55 10.51 15.13 -0.73
CA HIS A 55 11.10 14.87 0.58
C HIS A 55 11.26 16.15 1.43
N HIS A 56 12.15 17.07 1.06
CA HIS A 56 12.44 18.21 1.93
C HIS A 56 11.48 19.39 1.79
N LEU A 57 10.84 19.55 0.63
CA LEU A 57 10.06 20.74 0.36
C LEU A 57 8.56 20.52 0.57
N LEU A 58 8.05 19.32 0.29
CA LEU A 58 6.64 19.04 0.36
C LEU A 58 6.24 18.32 1.66
N SER A 59 6.89 17.21 1.99
CA SER A 59 6.49 16.35 3.12
C SER A 59 6.66 17.00 4.50
N HIS A 60 7.52 18.03 4.61
CA HIS A 60 7.69 18.82 5.84
C HIS A 60 6.70 19.98 5.96
N SER A 61 5.76 20.10 5.03
CA SER A 61 4.76 21.18 5.00
C SER A 61 3.35 20.57 5.00
N ASP A 62 2.48 21.07 5.85
CA ASP A 62 1.06 20.70 5.86
C ASP A 62 0.31 21.62 4.90
N THR A 63 0.27 21.25 3.62
CA THR A 63 -0.27 22.05 2.53
C THR A 63 -1.25 21.26 1.66
N ASP A 64 -2.09 21.97 0.91
CA ASP A 64 -2.98 21.37 -0.09
C ASP A 64 -2.20 20.58 -1.15
N ASP A 65 -0.98 20.98 -1.47
CA ASP A 65 -0.14 20.25 -2.42
C ASP A 65 0.31 18.90 -1.87
N TRP A 66 0.56 18.80 -0.55
CA TRP A 66 0.81 17.53 0.11
C TRP A 66 -0.41 16.61 0.05
N LEU A 67 -1.60 17.17 0.25
CA LEU A 67 -2.86 16.42 0.14
C LEU A 67 -3.07 15.89 -1.29
N LYS A 68 -2.84 16.70 -2.34
CA LYS A 68 -2.92 16.26 -3.74
C LYS A 68 -2.00 15.07 -4.05
N VAL A 69 -0.76 15.12 -3.52
CA VAL A 69 0.21 14.03 -3.75
C VAL A 69 -0.17 12.76 -3.00
N ASN A 70 -0.66 12.88 -1.76
CA ASN A 70 -1.18 11.71 -1.04
C ASN A 70 -2.41 11.11 -1.73
N GLN A 71 -3.32 11.93 -2.25
CA GLN A 71 -4.44 11.46 -3.06
C GLN A 71 -3.95 10.71 -4.31
N PHE A 72 -2.95 11.22 -5.00
CA PHE A 72 -2.36 10.54 -6.15
C PHE A 72 -1.81 9.15 -5.79
N PHE A 73 -1.16 8.98 -4.63
CA PHE A 73 -0.73 7.66 -4.18
C PHE A 73 -1.90 6.71 -3.88
N LEU A 74 -2.97 7.21 -3.27
CA LEU A 74 -4.20 6.43 -3.08
C LEU A 74 -4.84 6.01 -4.41
N GLU A 75 -4.80 6.87 -5.42
CA GLU A 75 -5.28 6.56 -6.78
C GLU A 75 -4.45 5.45 -7.44
N GLN A 76 -3.15 5.32 -7.14
CA GLN A 76 -2.36 4.19 -7.61
C GLN A 76 -2.81 2.88 -6.96
N MET A 77 -3.10 2.86 -5.66
CA MET A 77 -3.68 1.70 -4.99
C MET A 77 -5.04 1.33 -5.58
N ALA A 78 -5.92 2.32 -5.77
CA ALA A 78 -7.24 2.10 -6.38
C ALA A 78 -7.12 1.54 -7.81
N TYR A 79 -6.14 1.99 -8.58
CA TYR A 79 -5.87 1.44 -9.90
C TYR A 79 -5.47 -0.03 -9.85
N ILE A 80 -4.52 -0.40 -8.98
CA ILE A 80 -4.12 -1.81 -8.79
C ILE A 80 -5.34 -2.64 -8.38
N ALA A 81 -6.13 -2.16 -7.42
CA ALA A 81 -7.33 -2.84 -6.96
C ALA A 81 -8.32 -3.07 -8.11
N GLY A 82 -8.62 -2.05 -8.91
CA GLY A 82 -9.52 -2.18 -10.06
C GLY A 82 -9.01 -3.16 -11.13
N ARG A 83 -7.68 -3.22 -11.33
CA ARG A 83 -7.08 -4.19 -12.24
C ARG A 83 -7.18 -5.63 -11.72
N LEU A 84 -6.97 -5.84 -10.42
CA LEU A 84 -7.15 -7.15 -9.78
C LEU A 84 -8.63 -7.57 -9.75
N ASP A 85 -9.53 -6.63 -9.53
CA ASP A 85 -10.98 -6.89 -9.53
C ASP A 85 -11.50 -7.32 -10.92
N ALA A 86 -10.86 -6.86 -11.98
CA ALA A 86 -11.18 -7.26 -13.34
C ALA A 86 -10.71 -8.67 -13.73
N ILE A 87 -9.91 -9.33 -12.89
CA ILE A 87 -9.40 -10.70 -13.12
C ILE A 87 -10.31 -11.70 -12.40
N GLN A 88 -10.95 -12.57 -13.16
CA GLN A 88 -11.85 -13.59 -12.60
C GLN A 88 -11.05 -14.84 -12.16
N GLU A 89 -11.27 -15.28 -10.93
CA GLU A 89 -10.70 -16.51 -10.34
C GLU A 89 -11.81 -17.40 -9.76
N GLY A 90 -12.40 -18.23 -10.63
CA GLY A 90 -13.56 -19.03 -10.27
C GLY A 90 -14.80 -18.16 -9.99
N GLU A 91 -15.36 -18.26 -8.79
CA GLU A 91 -16.52 -17.45 -8.35
C GLU A 91 -16.12 -16.10 -7.75
N ARG A 92 -14.84 -15.80 -7.64
CA ARG A 92 -14.27 -14.60 -7.03
C ARG A 92 -13.41 -13.84 -8.04
N THR A 93 -13.01 -12.63 -7.66
CA THR A 93 -11.99 -11.87 -8.39
C THR A 93 -10.60 -12.08 -7.76
N ALA A 94 -9.55 -11.75 -8.46
CA ALA A 94 -8.22 -11.75 -7.90
C ALA A 94 -8.11 -10.77 -6.70
N LEU A 95 -8.88 -9.67 -6.70
CA LEU A 95 -8.95 -8.76 -5.57
C LEU A 95 -9.59 -9.43 -4.35
N ASP A 96 -10.67 -10.19 -4.53
CA ASP A 96 -11.30 -10.94 -3.42
C ASP A 96 -10.33 -11.90 -2.75
N ASN A 97 -9.38 -12.44 -3.51
CA ASN A 97 -8.38 -13.38 -3.02
C ASN A 97 -7.09 -12.69 -2.53
N THR A 98 -6.96 -11.37 -2.71
CA THR A 98 -5.76 -10.61 -2.36
C THR A 98 -5.93 -9.85 -1.04
N MET A 99 -4.81 -9.59 -0.37
CA MET A 99 -4.64 -8.61 0.70
C MET A 99 -3.77 -7.47 0.16
N LEU A 100 -4.39 -6.44 -0.42
CA LEU A 100 -3.70 -5.27 -0.94
C LEU A 100 -3.61 -4.20 0.14
N MET A 101 -2.40 -3.87 0.57
CA MET A 101 -2.16 -2.90 1.64
C MET A 101 -1.37 -1.71 1.14
N LEU A 102 -1.81 -0.50 1.50
CA LEU A 102 -1.05 0.74 1.40
C LEU A 102 -0.78 1.27 2.80
N CYS A 103 0.46 1.56 3.09
CA CYS A 103 0.87 2.21 4.34
C CYS A 103 2.07 3.12 4.11
N SER A 104 2.31 4.01 5.06
CA SER A 104 3.53 4.79 5.18
C SER A 104 4.29 4.38 6.43
N SER A 105 5.60 4.64 6.47
CA SER A 105 6.43 4.46 7.68
C SER A 105 6.31 5.63 8.67
N MET A 106 5.67 6.73 8.27
CA MET A 106 5.50 7.95 9.06
C MET A 106 4.18 8.64 8.70
N VAL A 107 3.56 9.33 9.66
CA VAL A 107 2.32 10.08 9.41
C VAL A 107 2.58 11.49 8.87
N ASN A 108 3.76 12.06 9.14
CA ASN A 108 4.12 13.42 8.71
C ASN A 108 5.62 13.56 8.48
N GLY A 109 6.03 14.70 7.92
CA GLY A 109 7.42 15.02 7.66
C GLY A 109 8.29 15.27 8.91
N HIS A 110 7.70 15.30 10.09
CA HIS A 110 8.45 15.37 11.36
C HIS A 110 8.84 14.00 11.89
N HIS A 111 8.70 12.97 11.05
CA HIS A 111 9.12 11.60 11.29
C HIS A 111 8.34 10.90 12.42
N ASP A 112 7.08 11.28 12.63
CA ASP A 112 6.22 10.59 13.59
C ASP A 112 5.79 9.23 13.04
N ALA A 113 6.32 8.17 13.64
CA ALA A 113 5.99 6.78 13.32
C ALA A 113 4.95 6.16 14.29
N ASN A 114 4.38 6.96 15.20
CA ASN A 114 3.45 6.45 16.20
C ASN A 114 2.00 6.32 15.71
N GLN A 115 1.66 6.96 14.60
CA GLN A 115 0.32 6.97 14.04
C GLN A 115 0.41 6.72 12.54
N LEU A 116 0.26 5.47 12.13
CA LEU A 116 0.38 5.11 10.72
C LEU A 116 -1.02 4.86 10.13
N PRO A 117 -1.43 5.64 9.12
CA PRO A 117 -2.61 5.30 8.34
C PRO A 117 -2.31 4.05 7.51
N VAL A 118 -3.19 3.08 7.60
CA VAL A 118 -3.12 1.84 6.82
C VAL A 118 -4.45 1.65 6.10
N VAL A 119 -4.39 1.44 4.81
CA VAL A 119 -5.55 1.08 3.99
C VAL A 119 -5.35 -0.35 3.51
N MET A 120 -6.35 -1.19 3.70
CA MET A 120 -6.35 -2.57 3.19
C MET A 120 -7.57 -2.78 2.30
N LEU A 121 -7.35 -3.31 1.10
CA LEU A 121 -8.37 -3.68 0.14
C LEU A 121 -8.26 -5.18 -0.19
N GLY A 122 -9.38 -5.75 -0.60
CA GLY A 122 -9.48 -7.17 -0.92
C GLY A 122 -9.97 -8.03 0.25
N GLY A 123 -10.28 -9.28 -0.04
CA GLY A 123 -10.96 -10.18 0.89
C GLY A 123 -10.06 -11.25 1.51
N GLY A 124 -8.79 -11.36 1.09
CA GLY A 124 -7.90 -12.42 1.57
C GLY A 124 -8.47 -13.83 1.38
N GLY A 125 -9.17 -14.09 0.26
CA GLY A 125 -9.87 -15.35 0.03
C GLY A 125 -11.10 -15.54 0.92
N GLY A 126 -11.70 -14.48 1.45
CA GLY A 126 -12.81 -14.49 2.39
C GLY A 126 -12.39 -14.60 3.86
N ARG A 127 -11.10 -14.44 4.14
CA ARG A 127 -10.53 -14.48 5.49
C ARG A 127 -10.41 -13.10 6.15
N ILE A 128 -10.65 -12.03 5.39
CA ILE A 128 -10.63 -10.64 5.88
C ILE A 128 -12.03 -10.04 5.78
N LYS A 129 -12.48 -9.41 6.84
CA LYS A 129 -13.73 -8.68 6.90
C LYS A 129 -13.50 -7.22 6.49
N GLY A 130 -13.98 -6.84 5.33
CA GLY A 130 -13.95 -5.45 4.85
C GLY A 130 -14.97 -4.53 5.52
N GLY A 131 -14.90 -3.23 5.17
CA GLY A 131 -15.86 -2.22 5.62
C GLY A 131 -15.69 -1.81 7.08
N GLN A 132 -14.51 -2.02 7.67
CA GLN A 132 -14.19 -1.67 9.05
C GLN A 132 -13.26 -0.45 9.10
N ASN A 133 -13.41 0.33 10.15
CA ASN A 133 -12.42 1.32 10.57
C ASN A 133 -11.93 0.91 11.97
N LEU A 134 -10.65 0.51 12.04
CA LEU A 134 -10.02 0.04 13.27
C LEU A 134 -9.10 1.13 13.80
N ASP A 135 -9.49 1.75 14.92
CA ASP A 135 -8.69 2.78 15.58
C ASP A 135 -7.88 2.17 16.74
N TYR A 136 -6.55 2.22 16.59
CA TYR A 136 -5.59 1.79 17.62
C TYR A 136 -4.92 2.96 18.34
N LEU A 137 -5.35 4.20 18.10
CA LEU A 137 -4.77 5.36 18.77
C LEU A 137 -4.94 5.26 20.29
N GLY A 138 -3.83 5.40 21.01
CA GLY A 138 -3.81 5.29 22.48
C GLY A 138 -3.96 3.86 23.04
N LYS A 139 -4.12 2.83 22.21
CA LYS A 139 -4.14 1.44 22.69
C LYS A 139 -2.72 0.93 22.95
N PRO A 140 -2.51 0.05 23.95
CA PRO A 140 -1.18 -0.45 24.29
C PRO A 140 -0.59 -1.37 23.21
N ASP A 141 -1.40 -2.22 22.60
CA ASP A 141 -0.96 -3.28 21.68
C ASP A 141 -1.21 -2.90 20.21
N ARG A 142 -0.63 -1.78 19.77
CA ARG A 142 -0.85 -1.19 18.45
C ARG A 142 0.32 -1.35 17.46
N GLN A 143 1.21 -2.31 17.70
CA GLN A 143 2.36 -2.53 16.84
C GLN A 143 1.89 -2.94 15.42
N MET A 144 2.46 -2.31 14.40
CA MET A 144 2.20 -2.63 12.99
C MET A 144 2.55 -4.09 12.66
N SER A 145 3.55 -4.66 13.33
CA SER A 145 3.95 -6.05 13.19
C SER A 145 2.86 -7.05 13.60
N ARG A 146 1.88 -6.68 14.43
CA ARG A 146 0.69 -7.49 14.71
C ARG A 146 -0.21 -7.66 13.48
N LEU A 147 -0.37 -6.59 12.68
CA LEU A 147 -1.10 -6.69 11.41
C LEU A 147 -0.39 -7.64 10.45
N PHE A 148 0.95 -7.57 10.37
CA PHE A 148 1.70 -8.53 9.55
C PHE A 148 1.56 -9.97 10.02
N LEU A 149 1.52 -10.22 11.33
CA LEU A 149 1.20 -11.56 11.86
C LEU A 149 -0.19 -12.02 11.43
N SER A 150 -1.21 -11.14 11.47
CA SER A 150 -2.56 -11.46 10.97
C SER A 150 -2.55 -11.79 9.48
N MET A 151 -1.85 -11.00 8.66
CA MET A 151 -1.72 -11.27 7.22
C MET A 151 -1.03 -12.61 6.94
N MET A 152 0.04 -12.94 7.68
CA MET A 152 0.72 -14.24 7.57
C MET A 152 -0.19 -15.39 7.97
N ASP A 153 -0.96 -15.24 9.06
CA ASP A 153 -1.95 -16.24 9.49
C ASP A 153 -2.99 -16.51 8.41
N LYS A 154 -3.49 -15.47 7.72
CA LYS A 154 -4.42 -15.62 6.57
C LYS A 154 -3.78 -16.34 5.37
N MET A 155 -2.46 -16.45 5.32
CA MET A 155 -1.69 -17.18 4.29
C MET A 155 -1.20 -18.55 4.80
N ASP A 156 -1.72 -19.02 5.92
CA ASP A 156 -1.33 -20.28 6.56
C ASP A 156 0.16 -20.34 6.98
N VAL A 157 0.72 -19.17 7.31
CA VAL A 157 2.08 -19.02 7.84
C VAL A 157 1.98 -18.52 9.28
N HIS A 158 2.35 -19.37 10.25
CA HIS A 158 2.08 -19.14 11.68
C HIS A 158 3.37 -18.98 12.51
N PRO A 159 4.16 -17.89 12.32
CA PRO A 159 5.30 -17.63 13.18
C PRO A 159 4.82 -17.23 14.59
N LYS A 160 5.58 -17.60 15.60
CA LYS A 160 5.25 -17.23 17.01
C LYS A 160 5.41 -15.73 17.26
N THR A 161 6.32 -15.09 16.53
CA THR A 161 6.66 -13.67 16.69
C THR A 161 7.04 -13.08 15.33
N PHE A 162 6.81 -11.78 15.16
CA PHE A 162 7.31 -11.02 14.03
C PHE A 162 7.61 -9.58 14.47
N GLY A 163 8.85 -9.09 14.24
CA GLY A 163 9.29 -7.80 14.76
C GLY A 163 9.13 -7.75 16.29
N ASP A 164 8.39 -6.76 16.77
CA ASP A 164 8.06 -6.53 18.18
C ASP A 164 6.71 -7.15 18.60
N ALA A 165 6.02 -7.85 17.69
CA ALA A 165 4.73 -8.48 17.97
C ALA A 165 4.87 -9.96 18.36
N THR A 166 4.08 -10.36 19.35
CA THR A 166 3.96 -11.74 19.86
C THR A 166 2.56 -12.34 19.67
N ALA A 167 1.62 -11.55 19.12
CA ALA A 167 0.26 -11.98 18.81
C ALA A 167 -0.27 -11.18 17.60
N PRO A 168 -1.14 -11.78 16.76
CA PRO A 168 -1.82 -11.07 15.68
C PRO A 168 -2.84 -10.06 16.22
N LEU A 169 -3.43 -9.26 15.31
CA LEU A 169 -4.64 -8.46 15.58
C LEU A 169 -5.87 -9.35 15.43
N ASP A 170 -6.73 -9.40 16.45
CA ASP A 170 -7.89 -10.29 16.46
C ASP A 170 -9.02 -9.81 15.53
N GLU A 171 -9.04 -8.51 15.20
CA GLU A 171 -10.08 -7.87 14.40
C GLU A 171 -9.85 -7.96 12.88
N VAL A 172 -8.68 -8.42 12.43
CA VAL A 172 -8.28 -8.49 11.01
C VAL A 172 -8.44 -9.89 10.42
#